data_dd1999ebe6d2f70455a6801911426884
#
_entry.id   dd1999ebe6d2f70455a6801911426884
#
_cell.length_a   1.000
_cell.length_b   1.000
_cell.length_c   1.000
_cell.angle_alpha   90.00
_cell.angle_beta   90.00
_cell.angle_gamma   90.00
#
_symmetry.space_group_name_H-M   'P 1'
#
loop_
_entity.id
_entity.type
_entity.pdbx_description
1 polymer ?
#
loop_
_entity_poly.entity_id
_entity_poly.type
_entity_poly.pdbx_seq_one_letter_code
_entity_poly.pdbx_strand_id
1 'polypeptide(L)'
;MQEMLLAIWHHDFETLQQVSSLKWFLLLLTLILLLESSFVFLPLPGDGLVLFAGGMIGLGILDFPTTVAALCFAATFGGFMGYLQGRVLHRTRFVDWLERMLPDDALPKARRLLNKYGFLSLFISRFVPFVRVLTPMLMGIAKLSAWRMVVISAMSSLIWCLILLLVGKWVMLSPMLSEYQQILTKGLVMLSFTLMISAIAGLVYRMIKSRYVTYRQPQR
;
A
#
# COMPACT_ATOMS: atom_id res chain seq x y z
N MET A 1 17.37 -11.85 -17.34
CA MET A 1 18.61 -11.28 -17.90
C MET A 1 19.05 -11.98 -19.18
N GLN A 2 19.00 -13.32 -19.24
CA GLN A 2 19.34 -14.05 -20.47
C GLN A 2 18.44 -13.71 -21.66
N GLU A 3 17.14 -13.62 -21.46
CA GLU A 3 16.18 -13.27 -22.53
C GLU A 3 16.40 -11.84 -23.07
N MET A 4 16.77 -10.90 -22.22
CA MET A 4 17.10 -9.54 -22.64
C MET A 4 18.38 -9.49 -23.49
N LEU A 5 19.39 -10.29 -23.13
CA LEU A 5 20.61 -10.39 -23.92
C LEU A 5 20.36 -11.08 -25.27
N LEU A 6 19.51 -12.09 -25.32
CA LEU A 6 19.10 -12.76 -26.55
C LEU A 6 18.25 -11.86 -27.44
N ALA A 7 17.31 -11.09 -26.87
CA ALA A 7 16.50 -10.14 -27.62
C ALA A 7 17.36 -8.99 -28.22
N ILE A 8 18.37 -8.52 -27.48
CA ILE A 8 19.33 -7.53 -28.00
C ILE A 8 20.15 -8.13 -29.16
N TRP A 9 20.58 -9.41 -29.01
CA TRP A 9 21.36 -10.10 -30.02
C TRP A 9 20.58 -10.38 -31.30
N HIS A 10 19.28 -10.68 -31.18
CA HIS A 10 18.39 -10.96 -32.33
C HIS A 10 17.67 -9.71 -32.86
N HIS A 11 17.94 -8.51 -32.35
CA HIS A 11 17.29 -7.26 -32.75
C HIS A 11 15.75 -7.31 -32.65
N ASP A 12 15.22 -8.07 -31.66
CA ASP A 12 13.79 -8.22 -31.43
C ASP A 12 13.27 -7.04 -30.57
N PHE A 13 12.96 -5.94 -31.25
CA PHE A 13 12.48 -4.70 -30.62
C PHE A 13 11.12 -4.85 -29.94
N GLU A 14 10.24 -5.74 -30.43
CA GLU A 14 8.93 -5.98 -29.83
C GLU A 14 9.07 -6.65 -28.46
N THR A 15 9.89 -7.66 -28.36
CA THR A 15 10.19 -8.34 -27.07
C THR A 15 10.85 -7.40 -26.08
N LEU A 16 11.78 -6.56 -26.52
CA LEU A 16 12.42 -5.54 -25.67
C LEU A 16 11.41 -4.51 -25.15
N GLN A 17 10.48 -4.07 -25.99
CA GLN A 17 9.46 -3.12 -25.63
C GLN A 17 8.45 -3.71 -24.64
N GLN A 18 8.04 -4.98 -24.82
CA GLN A 18 7.16 -5.68 -23.89
C GLN A 18 7.83 -5.90 -22.53
N VAL A 19 9.06 -6.39 -22.49
CA VAL A 19 9.83 -6.59 -21.24
C VAL A 19 10.07 -5.27 -20.52
N SER A 20 10.34 -4.19 -21.26
CA SER A 20 10.49 -2.85 -20.69
C SER A 20 9.19 -2.36 -20.07
N SER A 21 8.05 -2.50 -20.74
CA SER A 21 6.76 -2.06 -20.24
C SER A 21 6.35 -2.78 -18.95
N LEU A 22 6.62 -4.09 -18.84
CA LEU A 22 6.36 -4.88 -17.64
C LEU A 22 7.22 -4.45 -16.44
N LYS A 23 8.48 -4.11 -16.67
CA LYS A 23 9.36 -3.59 -15.62
C LYS A 23 8.89 -2.23 -15.11
N TRP A 24 8.50 -1.33 -16.01
CA TRP A 24 7.92 -0.04 -15.65
C TRP A 24 6.61 -0.19 -14.88
N PHE A 25 5.76 -1.14 -15.27
CA PHE A 25 4.54 -1.45 -14.56
C PHE A 25 4.82 -1.93 -13.13
N LEU A 26 5.73 -2.89 -12.95
CA LEU A 26 6.11 -3.39 -11.63
C LEU A 26 6.74 -2.29 -10.77
N LEU A 27 7.57 -1.43 -11.36
CA LEU A 27 8.17 -0.28 -10.69
C LEU A 27 7.09 0.71 -10.23
N LEU A 28 6.14 1.05 -11.09
CA LEU A 28 5.02 1.93 -10.75
C LEU A 28 4.19 1.37 -9.61
N LEU A 29 3.85 0.08 -9.68
CA LEU A 29 3.11 -0.64 -8.65
C LEU A 29 3.84 -0.61 -7.31
N THR A 30 5.14 -0.87 -7.33
CA THR A 30 6.02 -0.83 -6.16
C THR A 30 6.06 0.58 -5.56
N LEU A 31 6.17 1.61 -6.40
CA LEU A 31 6.19 3.02 -5.98
C LEU A 31 4.84 3.43 -5.35
N ILE A 32 3.72 3.05 -5.97
CA ILE A 32 2.38 3.34 -5.43
C ILE A 32 2.23 2.70 -4.04
N LEU A 33 2.59 1.44 -3.89
CA LEU A 33 2.48 0.72 -2.62
C LEU A 33 3.42 1.31 -1.55
N LEU A 34 4.61 1.75 -1.96
CA LEU A 34 5.57 2.42 -1.09
C LEU A 34 5.00 3.75 -0.56
N LEU A 35 4.45 4.59 -1.45
CA LEU A 35 3.85 5.87 -1.09
C LEU A 35 2.64 5.68 -0.18
N GLU A 36 1.76 4.74 -0.50
CA GLU A 36 0.60 4.40 0.33
C GLU A 36 1.01 3.91 1.73
N SER A 37 2.05 3.08 1.80
CA SER A 37 2.55 2.57 3.08
C SER A 37 3.33 3.61 3.89
N SER A 38 3.86 4.65 3.24
CA SER A 38 4.64 5.71 3.88
C SER A 38 3.77 6.84 4.41
N PHE A 39 2.71 7.19 3.69
CA PHE A 39 1.93 8.39 3.97
C PHE A 39 0.48 8.05 4.33
N VAL A 40 0.11 8.36 5.57
CA VAL A 40 -1.24 8.10 6.12
C VAL A 40 -2.34 8.84 5.35
N PHE A 41 -2.00 9.97 4.74
CA PHE A 41 -2.95 10.84 4.03
C PHE A 41 -3.07 10.55 2.53
N LEU A 42 -2.35 9.55 2.00
CA LEU A 42 -2.48 9.10 0.62
C LEU A 42 -3.23 7.75 0.55
N PRO A 43 -4.54 7.75 0.54
CA PRO A 43 -5.32 6.51 0.40
C PRO A 43 -5.29 6.08 -1.07
N LEU A 44 -4.26 5.36 -1.44
CA LEU A 44 -4.15 4.73 -2.75
C LEU A 44 -4.77 3.31 -2.70
N PRO A 45 -5.26 2.77 -3.82
CA PRO A 45 -5.90 1.45 -3.85
C PRO A 45 -4.86 0.32 -3.95
N GLY A 46 -3.83 0.31 -3.09
CA GLY A 46 -2.73 -0.65 -3.15
C GLY A 46 -3.19 -2.10 -3.06
N ASP A 47 -4.19 -2.39 -2.22
CA ASP A 47 -4.71 -3.75 -2.06
C ASP A 47 -5.27 -4.30 -3.37
N GLY A 48 -6.06 -3.47 -4.10
CA GLY A 48 -6.60 -3.83 -5.40
C GLY A 48 -5.51 -4.03 -6.45
N LEU A 49 -4.46 -3.19 -6.41
CA LEU A 49 -3.33 -3.31 -7.33
C LEU A 49 -2.49 -4.57 -7.05
N VAL A 50 -2.33 -4.96 -5.79
CA VAL A 50 -1.64 -6.21 -5.44
C VAL A 50 -2.45 -7.43 -5.87
N LEU A 51 -3.78 -7.43 -5.69
CA LEU A 51 -4.67 -8.46 -6.22
C LEU A 51 -4.57 -8.56 -7.75
N PHE A 52 -4.55 -7.42 -8.44
CA PHE A 52 -4.37 -7.37 -9.89
C PHE A 52 -3.03 -7.95 -10.34
N ALA A 53 -1.94 -7.60 -9.63
CA ALA A 53 -0.62 -8.19 -9.89
C ALA A 53 -0.63 -9.72 -9.69
N GLY A 54 -1.37 -10.22 -8.69
CA GLY A 54 -1.61 -11.65 -8.51
C GLY A 54 -2.29 -12.30 -9.72
N GLY A 55 -3.29 -11.62 -10.29
CA GLY A 55 -3.93 -12.05 -11.54
C GLY A 55 -2.95 -12.11 -12.71
N MET A 56 -2.11 -11.09 -12.89
CA MET A 56 -1.07 -11.05 -13.93
C MET A 56 -0.03 -12.16 -13.74
N ILE A 57 0.29 -12.53 -12.51
CA ILE A 57 1.14 -13.72 -12.22
C ILE A 57 0.42 -14.99 -12.66
N GLY A 58 -0.90 -15.10 -12.44
CA GLY A 58 -1.71 -16.23 -12.91
C GLY A 58 -1.68 -16.40 -14.42
N LEU A 59 -1.68 -15.31 -15.15
CA LEU A 59 -1.56 -15.29 -16.62
C LEU A 59 -0.13 -15.47 -17.14
N GLY A 60 0.87 -15.63 -16.26
CA GLY A 60 2.28 -15.78 -16.65
C GLY A 60 2.94 -14.49 -17.13
N ILE A 61 2.30 -13.33 -16.93
CA ILE A 61 2.81 -12.02 -17.37
C ILE A 61 3.87 -11.49 -16.40
N LEU A 62 3.67 -11.65 -15.09
CA LEU A 62 4.61 -11.24 -14.06
C LEU A 62 5.26 -12.45 -13.39
N ASP A 63 6.55 -12.31 -13.09
CA ASP A 63 7.30 -13.31 -12.32
C ASP A 63 6.94 -13.22 -10.82
N PHE A 64 6.58 -14.38 -10.24
CA PHE A 64 6.11 -14.45 -8.85
C PHE A 64 7.16 -13.99 -7.83
N PRO A 65 8.40 -14.55 -7.80
CA PRO A 65 9.41 -14.16 -6.81
C PRO A 65 9.77 -12.68 -6.88
N THR A 66 9.97 -12.14 -8.08
CA THR A 66 10.34 -10.74 -8.29
C THR A 66 9.22 -9.81 -7.81
N THR A 67 7.96 -10.14 -8.12
CA THR A 67 6.79 -9.34 -7.70
C THR A 67 6.63 -9.37 -6.18
N VAL A 68 6.71 -10.55 -5.55
CA VAL A 68 6.66 -10.68 -4.08
C VAL A 68 7.76 -9.86 -3.42
N ALA A 69 9.00 -9.98 -3.90
CA ALA A 69 10.15 -9.26 -3.33
C ALA A 69 9.96 -7.74 -3.43
N ALA A 70 9.56 -7.24 -4.60
CA ALA A 70 9.35 -5.81 -4.82
C ALA A 70 8.24 -5.23 -3.93
N LEU A 71 7.08 -5.89 -3.88
CA LEU A 71 5.95 -5.42 -3.09
C LEU A 71 6.18 -5.55 -1.58
N CYS A 72 6.83 -6.64 -1.15
CA CYS A 72 7.21 -6.82 0.26
C CYS A 72 8.22 -5.75 0.69
N PHE A 73 9.21 -5.45 -0.14
CA PHE A 73 10.15 -4.35 0.09
C PHE A 73 9.44 -3.01 0.20
N ALA A 74 8.57 -2.68 -0.76
CA ALA A 74 7.81 -1.42 -0.77
C ALA A 74 6.96 -1.26 0.50
N ALA A 75 6.23 -2.30 0.89
CA ALA A 75 5.35 -2.28 2.06
C ALA A 75 6.13 -2.20 3.38
N THR A 76 7.29 -2.84 3.48
CA THR A 76 8.16 -2.81 4.66
C THR A 76 8.87 -1.47 4.77
N PHE A 77 9.47 -1.01 3.69
CA PHE A 77 10.19 0.26 3.65
C PHE A 77 9.25 1.45 3.86
N GLY A 78 8.05 1.41 3.24
CA GLY A 78 7.01 2.40 3.48
C GLY A 78 6.59 2.45 4.95
N GLY A 79 6.36 1.31 5.59
CA GLY A 79 6.11 1.24 7.02
C GLY A 79 7.25 1.81 7.88
N PHE A 80 8.51 1.57 7.48
CA PHE A 80 9.67 2.17 8.13
C PHE A 80 9.71 3.69 7.99
N MET A 81 9.36 4.23 6.83
CA MET A 81 9.21 5.67 6.63
C MET A 81 8.12 6.25 7.53
N GLY A 82 6.95 5.58 7.64
CA GLY A 82 5.91 5.96 8.60
C GLY A 82 6.39 5.97 10.05
N TYR A 83 7.17 4.97 10.46
CA TYR A 83 7.81 4.93 11.79
C TYR A 83 8.76 6.12 12.01
N LEU A 84 9.62 6.44 11.02
CA LEU A 84 10.53 7.59 11.11
C LEU A 84 9.76 8.91 11.22
N GLN A 85 8.70 9.09 10.43
CA GLN A 85 7.83 10.26 10.53
C GLN A 85 7.27 10.39 11.94
N GLY A 86 6.75 9.31 12.53
CA GLY A 86 6.26 9.32 13.92
C GLY A 86 7.35 9.68 14.93
N ARG A 87 8.56 9.17 14.75
CA ARG A 87 9.69 9.43 15.65
C ARG A 87 10.19 10.85 15.59
N VAL A 88 10.18 11.48 14.41
CA VAL A 88 10.64 12.87 14.23
C VAL A 88 9.54 13.86 14.58
N LEU A 89 8.29 13.59 14.18
CA LEU A 89 7.18 14.52 14.28
C LEU A 89 6.41 14.44 15.60
N HIS A 90 6.81 13.59 16.55
CA HIS A 90 6.09 13.35 17.81
C HIS A 90 5.92 14.61 18.70
N ARG A 91 6.74 15.64 18.52
CA ARG A 91 6.71 16.90 19.28
C ARG A 91 6.04 18.08 18.53
N THR A 92 5.52 17.84 17.34
CA THR A 92 4.93 18.90 16.52
C THR A 92 3.40 18.85 16.57
N ARG A 93 2.75 19.95 16.17
CA ARG A 93 1.29 20.02 15.94
C ARG A 93 0.81 19.05 14.83
N PHE A 94 1.72 18.24 14.30
CA PHE A 94 1.43 17.28 13.26
C PHE A 94 0.47 16.16 13.73
N VAL A 95 0.59 15.71 14.98
CA VAL A 95 -0.32 14.71 15.56
C VAL A 95 -1.75 15.25 15.63
N ASP A 96 -1.92 16.50 16.09
CA ASP A 96 -3.22 17.15 16.17
C ASP A 96 -3.83 17.40 14.77
N TRP A 97 -2.96 17.76 13.81
CA TRP A 97 -3.36 17.88 12.40
C TRP A 97 -3.79 16.53 11.81
N LEU A 98 -3.05 15.47 12.11
CA LEU A 98 -3.34 14.12 11.66
C LEU A 98 -4.68 13.62 12.21
N GLU A 99 -4.98 13.87 13.49
CA GLU A 99 -6.29 13.54 14.09
C GLU A 99 -7.45 14.17 13.34
N ARG A 100 -7.30 15.40 12.85
CA ARG A 100 -8.35 16.09 12.08
C ARG A 100 -8.53 15.55 10.66
N MET A 101 -7.52 14.92 10.09
CA MET A 101 -7.53 14.43 8.71
C MET A 101 -7.99 12.98 8.60
N LEU A 102 -7.81 12.18 9.66
CA LEU A 102 -8.16 10.77 9.67
C LEU A 102 -9.64 10.53 10.00
N PRO A 103 -10.19 9.36 9.68
CA PRO A 103 -11.44 8.89 10.25
C PRO A 103 -11.38 8.93 11.78
N ASP A 104 -12.47 9.37 12.44
CA ASP A 104 -12.50 9.62 13.89
C ASP A 104 -12.10 8.41 14.74
N ASP A 105 -12.24 7.21 14.21
CA ASP A 105 -11.95 5.94 14.87
C ASP A 105 -10.59 5.33 14.52
N ALA A 106 -9.88 5.85 13.51
CA ALA A 106 -8.64 5.25 13.02
C ALA A 106 -7.49 5.32 14.03
N LEU A 107 -7.25 6.50 14.61
CA LEU A 107 -6.19 6.69 15.59
C LEU A 107 -6.48 5.97 16.93
N PRO A 108 -7.71 6.04 17.51
CA PRO A 108 -8.06 5.26 18.67
C PRO A 108 -7.93 3.74 18.45
N LYS A 109 -8.33 3.23 17.29
CA LYS A 109 -8.14 1.81 16.94
C LYS A 109 -6.68 1.41 16.90
N ALA A 110 -5.83 2.21 16.23
CA ALA A 110 -4.39 1.95 16.16
C ALA A 110 -3.73 1.96 17.55
N ARG A 111 -4.06 2.93 18.40
CA ARG A 111 -3.57 3.00 19.78
C ARG A 111 -4.04 1.79 20.62
N ARG A 112 -5.29 1.38 20.48
CA ARG A 112 -5.83 0.20 21.19
C ARG A 112 -5.12 -1.08 20.76
N LEU A 113 -4.89 -1.26 19.45
CA LEU A 113 -4.15 -2.41 18.93
C LEU A 113 -2.71 -2.42 19.44
N LEU A 114 -2.03 -1.28 19.42
CA LEU A 114 -0.66 -1.16 19.91
C LEU A 114 -0.56 -1.47 21.41
N ASN A 115 -1.46 -0.94 22.23
CA ASN A 115 -1.47 -1.16 23.68
C ASN A 115 -1.82 -2.62 24.03
N LYS A 116 -2.70 -3.28 23.26
CA LYS A 116 -3.14 -4.64 23.53
C LYS A 116 -2.15 -5.70 23.02
N TYR A 117 -1.59 -5.48 21.84
CA TYR A 117 -0.81 -6.50 21.12
C TYR A 117 0.66 -6.11 20.90
N GLY A 118 1.09 -4.89 21.28
CA GLY A 118 2.45 -4.42 21.08
C GLY A 118 2.89 -4.55 19.62
N PHE A 119 4.02 -5.17 19.37
CA PHE A 119 4.53 -5.37 18.01
C PHE A 119 3.66 -6.27 17.12
N LEU A 120 2.86 -7.19 17.69
CA LEU A 120 1.93 -8.02 16.92
C LEU A 120 0.79 -7.20 16.29
N SER A 121 0.57 -5.98 16.77
CA SER A 121 -0.39 -5.06 16.16
C SER A 121 -0.08 -4.77 14.69
N LEU A 122 1.20 -4.90 14.25
CA LEU A 122 1.58 -4.76 12.85
C LEU A 122 0.92 -5.80 11.94
N PHE A 123 0.73 -7.03 12.41
CA PHE A 123 0.00 -8.06 11.65
C PHE A 123 -1.47 -7.73 11.52
N ILE A 124 -2.11 -7.41 12.64
CA ILE A 124 -3.55 -7.15 12.67
C ILE A 124 -3.90 -5.87 11.91
N SER A 125 -3.09 -4.83 12.08
CA SER A 125 -3.33 -3.53 11.46
C SER A 125 -3.28 -3.56 9.94
N ARG A 126 -2.53 -4.50 9.33
CA ARG A 126 -2.42 -4.59 7.86
C ARG A 126 -3.74 -4.87 7.17
N PHE A 127 -4.65 -5.55 7.85
CA PHE A 127 -5.98 -5.86 7.31
C PHE A 127 -7.01 -4.75 7.54
N VAL A 128 -6.61 -3.66 8.23
CA VAL A 128 -7.50 -2.53 8.50
C VAL A 128 -6.95 -1.29 7.80
N PRO A 129 -7.67 -0.76 6.80
CA PRO A 129 -7.28 0.47 6.10
C PRO A 129 -7.00 1.60 7.09
N PHE A 130 -6.08 2.51 6.76
CA PHE A 130 -5.56 3.59 7.61
C PHE A 130 -4.79 3.11 8.83
N VAL A 131 -5.27 2.08 9.57
CA VAL A 131 -4.62 1.59 10.79
C VAL A 131 -3.25 0.98 10.46
N ARG A 132 -3.11 0.37 9.27
CA ARG A 132 -1.85 -0.25 8.81
C ARG A 132 -0.68 0.76 8.72
N VAL A 133 -0.98 2.00 8.33
CA VAL A 133 0.05 3.07 8.23
C VAL A 133 0.23 3.79 9.57
N LEU A 134 -0.85 3.93 10.34
CA LEU A 134 -0.82 4.56 11.67
C LEU A 134 -0.03 3.74 12.69
N THR A 135 -0.10 2.41 12.63
CA THR A 135 0.54 1.55 13.63
C THR A 135 2.06 1.71 13.67
N PRO A 136 2.81 1.65 12.54
CA PRO A 136 4.23 1.95 12.53
C PRO A 136 4.54 3.37 13.01
N MET A 137 3.74 4.35 12.61
CA MET A 137 3.91 5.73 13.02
C MET A 137 3.73 5.91 14.54
N LEU A 138 2.71 5.28 15.15
CA LEU A 138 2.52 5.30 16.61
C LEU A 138 3.66 4.60 17.35
N MET A 139 4.23 3.54 16.79
CA MET A 139 5.44 2.90 17.32
C MET A 139 6.64 3.84 17.29
N GLY A 140 6.75 4.68 16.23
CA GLY A 140 7.74 5.74 16.15
C GLY A 140 7.55 6.81 17.24
N ILE A 141 6.32 7.29 17.44
CA ILE A 141 5.95 8.24 18.51
C ILE A 141 6.29 7.66 19.90
N ALA A 142 5.95 6.38 20.12
CA ALA A 142 6.26 5.66 21.35
C ALA A 142 7.75 5.29 21.52
N LYS A 143 8.60 5.64 20.53
CA LYS A 143 10.05 5.36 20.52
C LYS A 143 10.41 3.87 20.68
N LEU A 144 9.57 2.98 20.16
CA LEU A 144 9.83 1.55 20.21
C LEU A 144 11.04 1.18 19.32
N SER A 145 11.59 -0.03 19.51
CA SER A 145 12.76 -0.49 18.76
C SER A 145 12.50 -0.56 17.26
N ALA A 146 13.28 0.20 16.46
CA ALA A 146 13.19 0.25 15.01
C ALA A 146 13.48 -1.13 14.39
N TRP A 147 14.49 -1.85 14.89
CA TRP A 147 14.86 -3.16 14.36
C TRP A 147 13.71 -4.18 14.49
N ARG A 148 13.13 -4.29 15.68
CA ARG A 148 11.98 -5.18 15.90
C ARG A 148 10.79 -4.81 15.03
N MET A 149 10.53 -3.50 14.87
CA MET A 149 9.47 -3.01 14.00
C MET A 149 9.71 -3.42 12.54
N VAL A 150 10.93 -3.25 12.01
CA VAL A 150 11.27 -3.61 10.62
C VAL A 150 11.12 -5.10 10.39
N VAL A 151 11.67 -5.95 11.27
CA VAL A 151 11.61 -7.41 11.14
C VAL A 151 10.15 -7.88 11.13
N ILE A 152 9.36 -7.44 12.10
CA ILE A 152 7.95 -7.86 12.21
C ILE A 152 7.11 -7.28 11.07
N SER A 153 7.41 -6.04 10.64
CA SER A 153 6.78 -5.44 9.45
C SER A 153 7.10 -6.23 8.19
N ALA A 154 8.34 -6.69 7.99
CA ALA A 154 8.73 -7.51 6.85
C ALA A 154 7.97 -8.85 6.84
N MET A 155 7.90 -9.54 7.96
CA MET A 155 7.13 -10.79 8.08
C MET A 155 5.64 -10.56 7.81
N SER A 156 5.07 -9.52 8.39
CA SER A 156 3.68 -9.14 8.18
C SER A 156 3.40 -8.76 6.72
N SER A 157 4.32 -8.01 6.09
CA SER A 157 4.22 -7.63 4.67
C SER A 157 4.26 -8.85 3.77
N LEU A 158 5.16 -9.78 4.05
CA LEU A 158 5.30 -11.00 3.27
C LEU A 158 4.02 -11.83 3.29
N ILE A 159 3.46 -12.07 4.49
CA ILE A 159 2.22 -12.84 4.64
C ILE A 159 1.07 -12.14 3.92
N TRP A 160 0.92 -10.83 4.10
CA TRP A 160 -0.13 -10.04 3.46
C TRP A 160 0.00 -10.04 1.93
N CYS A 161 1.21 -9.79 1.39
CA CYS A 161 1.48 -9.85 -0.05
C CYS A 161 1.18 -11.24 -0.63
N LEU A 162 1.63 -12.32 0.05
CA LEU A 162 1.38 -13.68 -0.40
C LEU A 162 -0.12 -13.99 -0.46
N ILE A 163 -0.88 -13.62 0.58
CA ILE A 163 -2.33 -13.84 0.60
C ILE A 163 -2.98 -13.14 -0.59
N LEU A 164 -2.72 -11.84 -0.81
CA LEU A 164 -3.35 -11.08 -1.88
C LEU A 164 -2.93 -11.57 -3.27
N LEU A 165 -1.64 -11.84 -3.48
CA LEU A 165 -1.14 -12.35 -4.76
C LEU A 165 -1.69 -13.74 -5.08
N LEU A 166 -1.77 -14.65 -4.10
CA LEU A 166 -2.33 -15.97 -4.30
C LEU A 166 -3.83 -15.92 -4.55
N VAL A 167 -4.56 -15.06 -3.83
CA VAL A 167 -6.00 -14.84 -4.09
C VAL A 167 -6.21 -14.27 -5.49
N GLY A 168 -5.45 -13.26 -5.90
CA GLY A 168 -5.52 -12.69 -7.24
C GLY A 168 -5.21 -13.72 -8.33
N LYS A 169 -4.15 -14.51 -8.13
CA LYS A 169 -3.79 -15.62 -9.01
C LYS A 169 -4.90 -16.65 -9.11
N TRP A 170 -5.45 -17.08 -7.98
CA TRP A 170 -6.52 -18.10 -7.92
C TRP A 170 -7.80 -17.62 -8.61
N VAL A 171 -8.21 -16.38 -8.35
CA VAL A 171 -9.36 -15.75 -9.00
C VAL A 171 -9.21 -15.76 -10.52
N MET A 172 -8.04 -15.38 -11.02
CA MET A 172 -7.79 -15.29 -12.46
C MET A 172 -7.69 -16.66 -13.13
N LEU A 173 -7.21 -17.69 -12.44
CA LEU A 173 -7.10 -19.07 -12.96
C LEU A 173 -8.38 -19.89 -12.79
N SER A 174 -9.39 -19.38 -12.08
CA SER A 174 -10.63 -20.12 -11.83
C SER A 174 -11.38 -20.35 -13.13
N PRO A 175 -11.72 -21.63 -13.47
CA PRO A 175 -12.44 -21.97 -14.71
C PRO A 175 -13.80 -21.28 -14.84
N MET A 176 -14.47 -21.04 -13.71
CA MET A 176 -15.76 -20.33 -13.68
C MET A 176 -15.67 -18.87 -14.07
N LEU A 177 -14.48 -18.29 -13.99
CA LEU A 177 -14.21 -16.87 -14.23
C LEU A 177 -13.43 -16.64 -15.54
N SER A 178 -12.98 -17.71 -16.22
CA SER A 178 -12.21 -17.62 -17.48
C SER A 178 -13.01 -16.91 -18.58
N GLU A 179 -14.32 -17.11 -18.64
CA GLU A 179 -15.23 -16.45 -19.58
C GLU A 179 -15.39 -14.94 -19.30
N TYR A 180 -15.17 -14.53 -18.05
CA TYR A 180 -15.33 -13.15 -17.57
C TYR A 180 -14.00 -12.45 -17.27
N GLN A 181 -12.85 -13.03 -17.64
CA GLN A 181 -11.52 -12.47 -17.30
C GLN A 181 -11.34 -11.01 -17.74
N GLN A 182 -11.84 -10.65 -18.94
CA GLN A 182 -11.77 -9.26 -19.42
C GLN A 182 -12.64 -8.31 -18.57
N ILE A 183 -13.82 -8.76 -18.14
CA ILE A 183 -14.75 -7.97 -17.33
C ILE A 183 -14.18 -7.83 -15.92
N LEU A 184 -13.64 -8.92 -15.35
CA LEU A 184 -13.01 -8.91 -14.02
C LEU A 184 -11.78 -8.02 -13.98
N THR A 185 -10.91 -8.09 -14.98
CA THR A 185 -9.72 -7.24 -15.07
C THR A 185 -10.12 -5.76 -15.16
N LYS A 186 -11.05 -5.42 -16.06
CA LYS A 186 -11.60 -4.06 -16.17
C LYS A 186 -12.30 -3.63 -14.88
N GLY A 187 -13.09 -4.52 -14.27
CA GLY A 187 -13.81 -4.26 -13.02
C GLY A 187 -12.87 -3.99 -11.85
N LEU A 188 -11.80 -4.78 -11.67
CA LEU A 188 -10.78 -4.57 -10.64
C LEU A 188 -10.03 -3.25 -10.83
N VAL A 189 -9.65 -2.94 -12.07
CA VAL A 189 -8.99 -1.67 -12.38
C VAL A 189 -9.94 -0.49 -12.12
N MET A 190 -11.20 -0.56 -12.61
CA MET A 190 -12.19 0.49 -12.37
C MET A 190 -12.50 0.65 -10.87
N LEU A 191 -12.65 -0.44 -10.13
CA LEU A 191 -12.88 -0.41 -8.69
C LEU A 191 -11.70 0.26 -7.97
N SER A 192 -10.47 -0.08 -8.34
CA SER A 192 -9.27 0.52 -7.79
C SER A 192 -9.20 2.03 -8.05
N PHE A 193 -9.49 2.46 -9.29
CA PHE A 193 -9.55 3.89 -9.63
C PHE A 193 -10.69 4.62 -8.91
N THR A 194 -11.86 4.01 -8.81
CA THR A 194 -13.01 4.60 -8.11
C THR A 194 -12.72 4.78 -6.62
N LEU A 195 -12.13 3.77 -5.98
CA LEU A 195 -11.70 3.86 -4.58
C LEU A 195 -10.63 4.95 -4.40
N MET A 196 -9.68 5.06 -5.32
CA MET A 196 -8.64 6.11 -5.30
C MET A 196 -9.26 7.50 -5.39
N ILE A 197 -10.15 7.72 -6.38
CA ILE A 197 -10.82 9.03 -6.57
C ILE A 197 -11.68 9.36 -5.35
N SER A 198 -12.46 8.39 -4.84
CA SER A 198 -13.28 8.57 -3.63
C SER A 198 -12.44 8.94 -2.41
N ALA A 199 -11.30 8.29 -2.24
CA ALA A 199 -10.40 8.53 -1.14
C ALA A 199 -9.72 9.91 -1.24
N ILE A 200 -9.27 10.31 -2.43
CA ILE A 200 -8.70 11.65 -2.70
C ILE A 200 -9.78 12.73 -2.49
N ALA A 201 -10.98 12.52 -3.01
CA ALA A 201 -12.10 13.44 -2.83
C ALA A 201 -12.47 13.61 -1.35
N GLY A 202 -12.51 12.52 -0.58
CA GLY A 202 -12.73 12.54 0.86
C GLY A 202 -11.66 13.32 1.62
N LEU A 203 -10.39 13.18 1.23
CA LEU A 203 -9.27 13.95 1.79
C LEU A 203 -9.40 15.45 1.47
N VAL A 204 -9.60 15.79 0.20
CA VAL A 204 -9.75 17.17 -0.25
C VAL A 204 -10.94 17.83 0.47
N TYR A 205 -12.08 17.15 0.56
CA TYR A 205 -13.25 17.64 1.29
C TYR A 205 -12.92 17.90 2.77
N ARG A 206 -12.22 17.01 3.45
CA ARG A 206 -11.80 17.20 4.85
C ARG A 206 -10.79 18.33 5.00
N MET A 207 -9.84 18.48 4.08
CA MET A 207 -8.88 19.59 4.08
C MET A 207 -9.59 20.95 3.94
N ILE A 208 -10.55 21.04 3.03
CA ILE A 208 -11.35 22.26 2.83
C ILE A 208 -12.17 22.57 4.09
N LYS A 209 -12.88 21.57 4.64
CA LYS A 209 -13.68 21.73 5.85
C LYS A 209 -12.83 22.14 7.06
N SER A 210 -11.64 21.58 7.21
CA SER A 210 -10.70 21.94 8.29
C SER A 210 -10.25 23.41 8.19
N ARG A 211 -10.00 23.92 7.00
CA ARG A 211 -9.67 25.35 6.80
C ARG A 211 -10.83 26.27 7.16
N TYR A 212 -12.08 25.91 6.81
CA TYR A 212 -13.26 26.70 7.14
C TYR A 212 -13.54 26.78 8.66
N VAL A 213 -13.27 25.72 9.41
CA VAL A 213 -13.44 25.69 10.87
C VAL A 213 -12.39 26.56 11.57
N THR A 214 -11.15 26.58 11.09
CA THR A 214 -10.06 27.42 11.67
C THR A 214 -10.32 28.92 11.44
N TYR A 215 -11.01 29.28 10.36
CA TYR A 215 -11.34 30.69 10.07
C TYR A 215 -12.52 31.26 10.91
N ARG A 216 -13.30 30.36 11.55
CA ARG A 216 -14.50 30.75 12.33
C ARG A 216 -14.28 30.87 13.84
N GLN A 217 -13.09 30.65 14.36
CA GLN A 217 -12.78 30.97 15.75
C GLN A 217 -11.97 32.27 15.79
N PRO A 218 -12.63 33.45 16.06
CA PRO A 218 -11.91 34.65 16.43
C PRO A 218 -11.25 34.36 17.78
N GLN A 219 -10.02 34.80 17.89
CA GLN A 219 -9.20 34.75 19.09
C GLN A 219 -10.02 35.18 20.31
N ARG A 220 -10.25 34.27 21.24
CA ARG A 220 -10.55 34.58 22.64
C ARG A 220 -9.35 34.23 23.49
#